data_33d703b2c6842df1e8b05b8f7a3486db
#
_entry.id   33d703b2c6842df1e8b05b8f7a3486db
#
_cell.length_a   1.000
_cell.length_b   1.000
_cell.length_c   1.000
_cell.angle_alpha   90.00
_cell.angle_beta   90.00
_cell.angle_gamma   90.00
#
_symmetry.space_group_name_H-M   'P 1'
#
loop_
_entity.id
_entity.type
_entity.pdbx_description
1 polymer ?
#
loop_
_entity_poly.entity_id
_entity_poly.type
_entity_poly.pdbx_seq_one_letter_code
_entity_poly.pdbx_strand_id
1 'polypeptide(L)'
;MILLIDNYDSFTYNLYQFIGIFNSDIKVVRNDKITIEEIEELDPESIVVSPGPKSPKDAGICVDVIKHFTGKKPILGICLGHQCIGEAFGATVSYAKCIMHGKQSEIYHDGTGIFTGLDSPVKVARYHSLAIIEKTLPDC
;
A
#
# COMPACT_ATOMS: atom_id res chain seq x y z
N MET A 1 -13.42 -10.69 6.03
CA MET A 1 -12.37 -11.05 5.04
C MET A 1 -11.54 -9.83 4.69
N ILE A 2 -10.20 -10.00 4.57
CA ILE A 2 -9.27 -8.98 4.05
C ILE A 2 -9.00 -9.28 2.58
N LEU A 3 -9.14 -8.28 1.70
CA LEU A 3 -8.73 -8.40 0.30
C LEU A 3 -7.28 -7.90 0.15
N LEU A 4 -6.37 -8.76 -0.28
CA LEU A 4 -4.97 -8.41 -0.60
C LEU A 4 -4.80 -8.37 -2.11
N ILE A 5 -4.65 -7.16 -2.66
CA ILE A 5 -4.40 -6.95 -4.09
C ILE A 5 -2.90 -7.09 -4.36
N ASP A 6 -2.55 -8.08 -5.18
CA ASP A 6 -1.18 -8.41 -5.52
C ASP A 6 -0.74 -7.73 -6.81
N ASN A 7 0.24 -6.86 -6.71
CA ASN A 7 0.89 -6.15 -7.83
C ASN A 7 2.03 -6.96 -8.47
N TYR A 8 1.91 -8.29 -8.51
CA TYR A 8 2.94 -9.17 -9.06
C TYR A 8 4.28 -9.05 -8.31
N ASP A 9 4.18 -8.91 -6.97
CA ASP A 9 5.33 -8.74 -6.11
C ASP A 9 5.70 -10.04 -5.38
N SER A 10 7.00 -10.31 -5.28
CA SER A 10 7.49 -11.49 -4.55
C SER A 10 7.22 -11.43 -3.04
N PHE A 11 6.98 -10.24 -2.49
CA PHE A 11 6.71 -10.02 -1.06
C PHE A 11 5.23 -10.16 -0.68
N THR A 12 4.32 -10.28 -1.63
CA THR A 12 2.87 -10.35 -1.36
C THR A 12 2.52 -11.49 -0.41
N TYR A 13 3.08 -12.67 -0.59
CA TYR A 13 2.82 -13.81 0.30
C TYR A 13 3.49 -13.71 1.67
N ASN A 14 4.54 -12.90 1.82
CA ASN A 14 5.05 -12.53 3.15
C ASN A 14 4.01 -11.68 3.89
N LEU A 15 3.38 -10.71 3.21
CA LEU A 15 2.27 -9.92 3.78
C LEU A 15 1.10 -10.81 4.15
N TYR A 16 0.71 -11.74 3.26
CA TYR A 16 -0.33 -12.72 3.54
C TYR A 16 -0.04 -13.49 4.84
N GLN A 17 1.18 -13.96 5.03
CA GLN A 17 1.58 -14.70 6.23
C GLN A 17 1.58 -13.81 7.48
N PHE A 18 2.11 -12.59 7.41
CA PHE A 18 2.13 -11.69 8.56
C PHE A 18 0.73 -11.25 8.98
N ILE A 19 -0.13 -10.90 8.04
CA ILE A 19 -1.53 -10.55 8.32
C ILE A 19 -2.27 -11.78 8.84
N GLY A 20 -1.99 -12.96 8.27
CA GLY A 20 -2.59 -14.23 8.62
C GLY A 20 -2.37 -14.68 10.07
N ILE A 21 -1.34 -14.14 10.75
CA ILE A 21 -1.13 -14.36 12.19
C ILE A 21 -2.29 -13.78 13.02
N PHE A 22 -2.88 -12.67 12.56
CA PHE A 22 -3.95 -11.95 13.26
C PHE A 22 -5.33 -12.25 12.68
N ASN A 23 -5.43 -12.42 11.38
CA ASN A 23 -6.67 -12.73 10.67
C ASN A 23 -6.35 -13.61 9.45
N SER A 24 -6.76 -14.86 9.50
CA SER A 24 -6.52 -15.84 8.43
C SER A 24 -7.51 -15.76 7.26
N ASP A 25 -8.59 -14.97 7.39
CA ASP A 25 -9.59 -14.79 6.34
C ASP A 25 -9.11 -13.72 5.33
N ILE A 26 -8.17 -14.13 4.48
CA ILE A 26 -7.52 -13.27 3.48
C ILE A 26 -7.71 -13.87 2.10
N LYS A 27 -8.21 -13.06 1.17
CA LYS A 27 -8.27 -13.38 -0.26
C LYS A 27 -7.18 -12.59 -1.01
N VAL A 28 -6.28 -13.30 -1.69
CA VAL A 28 -5.25 -12.68 -2.55
C VAL A 28 -5.74 -12.71 -3.99
N VAL A 29 -5.71 -11.56 -4.66
CA VAL A 29 -6.10 -11.44 -6.07
C VAL A 29 -5.13 -10.52 -6.80
N ARG A 30 -4.74 -10.89 -8.03
CA ARG A 30 -3.90 -10.06 -8.89
C ARG A 30 -4.61 -8.76 -9.29
N ASN A 31 -3.87 -7.68 -9.44
CA ASN A 31 -4.38 -6.34 -9.77
C ASN A 31 -5.07 -6.22 -11.14
N ASP A 32 -4.94 -7.25 -11.98
CA ASP A 32 -5.56 -7.35 -13.32
C ASP A 32 -6.59 -8.49 -13.41
N LYS A 33 -6.94 -9.12 -12.29
CA LYS A 33 -7.83 -10.30 -12.23
C LYS A 33 -9.04 -10.09 -11.33
N ILE A 34 -9.43 -8.83 -11.11
CA ILE A 34 -10.62 -8.46 -10.35
C ILE A 34 -11.12 -7.10 -10.84
N THR A 35 -12.41 -6.88 -10.78
CA THR A 35 -13.06 -5.60 -11.11
C THR A 35 -13.56 -4.91 -9.84
N ILE A 36 -13.94 -3.64 -9.95
CA ILE A 36 -14.54 -2.88 -8.85
C ILE A 36 -15.83 -3.54 -8.39
N GLU A 37 -16.67 -3.97 -9.33
CA GLU A 37 -17.95 -4.63 -9.08
C GLU A 37 -17.77 -5.95 -8.34
N GLU A 38 -16.78 -6.74 -8.73
CA GLU A 38 -16.45 -7.99 -8.04
C GLU A 38 -15.93 -7.73 -6.61
N ILE A 39 -15.21 -6.62 -6.37
CA ILE A 39 -14.79 -6.23 -5.01
C ILE A 39 -16.01 -5.78 -4.19
N GLU A 40 -16.97 -5.07 -4.79
CA GLU A 40 -18.21 -4.70 -4.11
C GLU A 40 -19.03 -5.95 -3.72
N GLU A 41 -19.15 -6.93 -4.60
CA GLU A 41 -19.83 -8.20 -4.34
C GLU A 41 -19.12 -9.03 -3.24
N LEU A 42 -17.78 -8.99 -3.20
CA LEU A 42 -16.99 -9.64 -2.15
C LEU A 42 -17.16 -8.99 -0.78
N ASP A 43 -17.50 -7.71 -0.75
CA ASP A 43 -17.69 -6.89 0.45
C ASP A 43 -16.58 -7.08 1.51
N PRO A 44 -15.29 -6.87 1.19
CA PRO A 44 -14.22 -7.09 2.14
C PRO A 44 -14.30 -6.09 3.31
N GLU A 45 -13.87 -6.52 4.50
CA GLU A 45 -13.78 -5.66 5.68
C GLU A 45 -12.69 -4.60 5.52
N SER A 46 -11.62 -4.94 4.81
CA SER A 46 -10.51 -4.04 4.50
C SER A 46 -9.77 -4.47 3.23
N ILE A 47 -9.04 -3.54 2.64
CA ILE A 47 -8.27 -3.74 1.41
C ILE A 47 -6.80 -3.44 1.71
N VAL A 48 -5.92 -4.36 1.31
CA VAL A 48 -4.46 -4.16 1.36
C VAL A 48 -3.93 -4.15 -0.06
N VAL A 49 -3.16 -3.12 -0.42
CA VAL A 49 -2.51 -3.02 -1.73
C VAL A 49 -1.02 -3.28 -1.55
N SER A 50 -0.52 -4.33 -2.19
CA SER A 50 0.84 -4.82 -2.03
C SER A 50 1.91 -3.90 -2.64
N PRO A 51 3.19 -4.11 -2.28
CA PRO A 51 4.30 -3.65 -3.11
C PRO A 51 4.18 -4.15 -4.55
N GLY A 52 4.98 -3.60 -5.42
CA GLY A 52 5.04 -4.04 -6.81
C GLY A 52 6.09 -3.28 -7.61
N PRO A 53 6.36 -3.71 -8.85
CA PRO A 53 7.29 -3.07 -9.75
C PRO A 53 6.72 -1.78 -10.34
N LYS A 54 7.59 -0.97 -10.91
CA LYS A 54 7.30 0.24 -11.70
C LYS A 54 6.61 1.35 -10.89
N SER A 55 5.48 1.86 -11.36
CA SER A 55 4.78 3.03 -10.83
C SER A 55 3.28 2.77 -10.65
N PRO A 56 2.56 3.65 -9.93
CA PRO A 56 1.10 3.54 -9.80
C PRO A 56 0.32 3.39 -11.10
N LYS A 57 0.82 4.00 -12.19
CA LYS A 57 0.20 3.88 -13.53
C LYS A 57 0.25 2.47 -14.09
N ASP A 58 1.17 1.65 -13.60
CA ASP A 58 1.36 0.26 -14.00
C ASP A 58 0.70 -0.72 -13.01
N ALA A 59 0.04 -0.22 -11.96
CA ALA A 59 -0.54 -1.02 -10.87
C ALA A 59 -1.96 -1.53 -11.16
N GLY A 60 -2.34 -1.63 -12.44
CA GLY A 60 -3.67 -2.13 -12.84
C GLY A 60 -4.78 -1.33 -12.20
N ILE A 61 -5.71 -2.01 -11.54
CA ILE A 61 -6.91 -1.42 -10.93
C ILE A 61 -6.67 -0.65 -9.62
N CYS A 62 -5.43 -0.69 -9.06
CA CYS A 62 -5.17 -0.25 -7.67
C CYS A 62 -5.59 1.20 -7.39
N VAL A 63 -5.28 2.14 -8.30
CA VAL A 63 -5.63 3.56 -8.10
C VAL A 63 -7.16 3.75 -8.12
N ASP A 64 -7.86 3.05 -9.01
CA ASP A 64 -9.33 3.13 -9.13
C ASP A 64 -10.02 2.48 -7.92
N VAL A 65 -9.50 1.36 -7.41
CA VAL A 65 -9.96 0.73 -6.16
C VAL A 65 -9.83 1.71 -5.00
N ILE A 66 -8.68 2.37 -4.85
CA ILE A 66 -8.46 3.33 -3.77
C ILE A 66 -9.47 4.46 -3.86
N LYS A 67 -9.65 5.07 -5.04
CA LYS A 67 -10.63 6.14 -5.25
C LYS A 67 -12.06 5.70 -4.91
N HIS A 68 -12.43 4.51 -5.37
CA HIS A 68 -13.80 3.99 -5.22
C HIS A 68 -14.15 3.65 -3.78
N PHE A 69 -13.21 3.04 -3.04
CA PHE A 69 -13.45 2.54 -1.69
C PHE A 69 -13.02 3.52 -0.58
N THR A 70 -12.42 4.66 -0.91
CA THR A 70 -12.11 5.72 0.06
C THR A 70 -13.38 6.17 0.80
N GLY A 71 -13.30 6.21 2.13
CA GLY A 71 -14.45 6.53 3.00
C GLY A 71 -15.47 5.39 3.16
N LYS A 72 -15.35 4.30 2.39
CA LYS A 72 -16.22 3.12 2.50
C LYS A 72 -15.54 1.96 3.23
N LYS A 73 -14.25 1.74 2.98
CA LYS A 73 -13.47 0.63 3.54
C LYS A 73 -12.11 1.14 4.02
N PRO A 74 -11.55 0.57 5.10
CA PRO A 74 -10.15 0.78 5.46
C PRO A 74 -9.22 0.27 4.35
N ILE A 75 -8.23 1.09 3.96
CA ILE A 75 -7.26 0.75 2.91
C ILE A 75 -5.85 0.93 3.45
N LEU A 76 -5.00 -0.10 3.32
CA LEU A 76 -3.57 -0.05 3.63
C LEU A 76 -2.77 -0.22 2.35
N GLY A 77 -1.94 0.75 2.00
CA GLY A 77 -0.99 0.68 0.89
C GLY A 77 0.43 0.47 1.36
N ILE A 78 1.14 -0.50 0.79
CA ILE A 78 2.52 -0.82 1.14
C ILE A 78 3.42 -0.59 -0.08
N CYS A 79 4.44 0.25 0.04
CA CYS A 79 5.38 0.62 -1.03
C CYS A 79 4.64 1.16 -2.27
N LEU A 80 4.52 0.39 -3.35
CA LEU A 80 3.73 0.77 -4.53
C LEU A 80 2.27 1.10 -4.15
N GLY A 81 1.67 0.32 -3.25
CA GLY A 81 0.31 0.58 -2.76
C GLY A 81 0.20 1.94 -2.06
N HIS A 82 1.20 2.35 -1.26
CA HIS A 82 1.27 3.69 -0.67
C HIS A 82 1.38 4.78 -1.75
N GLN A 83 2.18 4.54 -2.79
CA GLN A 83 2.29 5.46 -3.93
C GLN A 83 0.96 5.57 -4.71
N CYS A 84 0.23 4.46 -4.86
CA CYS A 84 -1.11 4.45 -5.45
C CYS A 84 -2.10 5.30 -4.64
N ILE A 85 -2.01 5.28 -3.30
CA ILE A 85 -2.81 6.16 -2.45
C ILE A 85 -2.46 7.62 -2.76
N GLY A 86 -1.18 7.98 -2.77
CA GLY A 86 -0.75 9.33 -3.11
C GLY A 86 -1.30 9.80 -4.46
N GLU A 87 -1.18 8.98 -5.50
CA GLU A 87 -1.70 9.32 -6.85
C GLU A 87 -3.23 9.41 -6.88
N ALA A 88 -3.93 8.53 -6.15
CA ALA A 88 -5.40 8.57 -6.07
C ALA A 88 -5.93 9.90 -5.52
N PHE A 89 -5.19 10.51 -4.60
CA PHE A 89 -5.50 11.83 -4.01
C PHE A 89 -4.81 13.00 -4.71
N GLY A 90 -4.17 12.77 -5.85
CA GLY A 90 -3.60 13.84 -6.68
C GLY A 90 -2.15 14.23 -6.36
N ALA A 91 -1.49 13.51 -5.47
CA ALA A 91 -0.06 13.72 -5.23
C ALA A 91 0.78 13.20 -6.40
N THR A 92 1.97 13.76 -6.57
CA THR A 92 2.91 13.34 -7.60
C THR A 92 3.86 12.28 -7.05
N VAL A 93 3.98 11.16 -7.76
CA VAL A 93 4.98 10.13 -7.51
C VAL A 93 6.13 10.30 -8.50
N SER A 94 7.35 10.41 -7.97
CA SER A 94 8.56 10.60 -8.79
C SER A 94 9.77 9.96 -8.12
N TYR A 95 10.94 10.10 -8.72
CA TYR A 95 12.16 9.55 -8.17
C TYR A 95 12.44 10.06 -6.76
N ALA A 96 12.76 9.15 -5.85
CA ALA A 96 13.21 9.49 -4.50
C ALA A 96 14.53 10.27 -4.55
N LYS A 97 14.77 11.15 -3.56
CA LYS A 97 16.04 11.88 -3.42
C LYS A 97 17.26 10.96 -3.41
N CYS A 98 17.09 9.75 -2.87
CA CYS A 98 18.10 8.69 -2.87
C CYS A 98 17.42 7.38 -3.23
N ILE A 99 17.97 6.66 -4.20
CA ILE A 99 17.54 5.29 -4.51
C ILE A 99 17.99 4.39 -3.36
N MET A 100 17.04 3.67 -2.76
CA MET A 100 17.29 2.76 -1.66
C MET A 100 16.92 1.33 -2.06
N HIS A 101 17.89 0.43 -1.90
CA HIS A 101 17.69 -0.99 -2.16
C HIS A 101 18.42 -1.82 -1.10
N GLY A 102 17.66 -2.42 -0.18
CA GLY A 102 18.22 -3.24 0.90
C GLY A 102 19.02 -2.46 1.95
N LYS A 103 18.86 -1.14 2.04
CA LYS A 103 19.52 -0.30 3.04
C LYS A 103 18.58 -0.01 4.21
N GLN A 104 19.14 0.00 5.41
CA GLN A 104 18.42 0.41 6.61
C GLN A 104 18.38 1.95 6.71
N SER A 105 17.27 2.47 7.20
CA SER A 105 17.08 3.87 7.55
C SER A 105 16.28 3.98 8.83
N GLU A 106 16.50 5.04 9.58
CA GLU A 106 15.63 5.41 10.70
C GLU A 106 14.46 6.21 10.18
N ILE A 107 13.27 5.84 10.61
CA ILE A 107 12.06 6.62 10.38
C ILE A 107 11.54 7.16 11.71
N TYR A 108 11.10 8.40 11.68
CA TYR A 108 10.51 9.11 12.82
C TYR A 108 9.00 9.16 12.63
N HIS A 109 8.25 8.96 13.69
CA HIS A 109 6.79 8.98 13.69
C HIS A 109 6.27 9.52 15.03
N ASP A 110 5.01 9.89 15.08
CA ASP A 110 4.34 10.45 16.24
C ASP A 110 3.77 9.39 17.21
N GLY A 111 3.91 8.11 16.89
CA GLY A 111 3.41 6.99 17.69
C GLY A 111 1.90 6.76 17.59
N THR A 112 1.23 7.40 16.63
CA THR A 112 -0.23 7.25 16.45
C THR A 112 -0.60 6.32 15.31
N GLY A 113 -1.87 5.92 15.21
CA GLY A 113 -2.40 5.07 14.15
C GLY A 113 -1.63 3.75 14.02
N ILE A 114 -1.11 3.47 12.83
CA ILE A 114 -0.33 2.24 12.54
C ILE A 114 1.02 2.18 13.25
N PHE A 115 1.48 3.28 13.86
CA PHE A 115 2.74 3.35 14.61
C PHE A 115 2.55 3.20 16.12
N THR A 116 1.31 3.00 16.59
CA THR A 116 1.02 2.82 18.01
C THR A 116 1.81 1.65 18.60
N GLY A 117 2.59 1.93 19.66
CA GLY A 117 3.40 0.92 20.34
C GLY A 117 4.77 0.64 19.70
N LEU A 118 5.13 1.36 18.65
CA LEU A 118 6.48 1.31 18.08
C LEU A 118 7.35 2.43 18.65
N ASP A 119 8.64 2.13 18.86
CA ASP A 119 9.63 3.13 19.24
C ASP A 119 9.93 4.09 18.08
N SER A 120 10.15 5.37 18.39
CA SER A 120 10.60 6.37 17.41
C SER A 120 11.97 6.92 17.83
N PRO A 121 13.01 6.84 16.97
CA PRO A 121 13.00 6.30 15.61
C PRO A 121 12.96 4.77 15.57
N VAL A 122 12.33 4.23 14.52
CA VAL A 122 12.39 2.80 14.21
C VAL A 122 13.26 2.55 12.98
N LYS A 123 14.10 1.49 13.03
CA LYS A 123 14.91 1.10 11.88
C LYS A 123 14.13 0.21 10.94
N VAL A 124 14.10 0.60 9.67
CA VAL A 124 13.40 -0.14 8.60
C VAL A 124 14.31 -0.41 7.42
N ALA A 125 14.09 -1.52 6.75
CA ALA A 125 14.71 -1.79 5.46
C ALA A 125 13.90 -1.11 4.34
N ARG A 126 14.60 -0.42 3.43
CA ARG A 126 13.98 0.32 2.32
C ARG A 126 14.34 -0.31 0.99
N TYR A 127 13.31 -0.45 0.14
CA TYR A 127 13.40 -1.05 -1.21
C TYR A 127 12.55 -0.24 -2.19
N HIS A 128 12.93 1.03 -2.46
CA HIS A 128 12.16 1.87 -3.37
C HIS A 128 13.03 2.85 -4.15
N SER A 129 12.66 3.10 -5.40
CA SER A 129 13.26 4.11 -6.27
C SER A 129 12.35 5.33 -6.41
N LEU A 130 11.05 5.16 -6.18
CA LEU A 130 10.05 6.21 -6.26
C LEU A 130 9.55 6.60 -4.88
N ALA A 131 9.09 7.83 -4.75
CA ALA A 131 8.47 8.38 -3.56
C ALA A 131 7.38 9.40 -3.93
N ILE A 132 6.44 9.61 -3.03
CA ILE A 132 5.51 10.73 -3.12
C ILE A 132 6.27 12.03 -2.87
N ILE A 133 6.06 13.03 -3.72
CA ILE A 133 6.62 14.38 -3.51
C ILE A 133 5.76 15.09 -2.47
N GLU A 134 6.31 15.30 -1.27
CA GLU A 134 5.62 15.87 -0.11
C GLU A 134 4.85 17.17 -0.43
N LYS A 135 5.45 18.06 -1.21
CA LYS A 135 4.84 19.35 -1.61
C LYS A 135 3.54 19.21 -2.44
N THR A 136 3.26 18.00 -2.94
CA THR A 136 2.08 17.71 -3.77
C THR A 136 1.00 16.96 -3.02
N LEU A 137 1.23 16.66 -1.74
CA LEU A 137 0.21 16.06 -0.89
C LEU A 137 -0.94 17.04 -0.69
N PRO A 138 -2.20 16.60 -0.87
CA PRO A 138 -3.36 17.43 -0.58
C PRO A 138 -3.57 17.59 0.92
N ASP A 139 -4.32 18.64 1.31
CA ASP A 139 -4.69 18.95 2.70
C ASP A 139 -5.92 18.13 3.17
N CYS A 140 -5.99 16.83 2.88
CA CYS A 140 -7.14 15.99 3.26
C CYS A 140 -6.75 14.86 4.21
#